data_7c0ccf7334ec37200f352cbef7cfa0aa
#
_entry.id   7c0ccf7334ec37200f352cbef7cfa0aa
#
_cell.length_a   1.000
_cell.length_b   1.000
_cell.length_c   1.000
_cell.angle_alpha   90.00
_cell.angle_beta   90.00
_cell.angle_gamma   90.00
#
_symmetry.space_group_name_H-M   'P 1'
#
loop_
_entity.id
_entity.type
_entity.pdbx_description
1 polymer ?
#
loop_
_entity_poly.entity_id
_entity_poly.type
_entity_poly.pdbx_seq_one_letter_code
_entity_poly.pdbx_strand_id
1 'polypeptide(L)'
;MIESSVLIKHRWLRTTRSQRCFLLLERMDHVLRACQTLCRHLPTMVSGMVVLVFASLSVQAQLAQVLPQRALKQWNIPPGNYSGITPLGNGHYAVVSDKAPRLGYFEWKIEQDSLTGQVKQVIPLGFRPLQSPATGGVADHDAEDLIFDAQHKLLWIANEGNQTLTAYNTATKQKVGALDIPPYLSSDSVFTNLGFEALAYDVLTRQWCSTSESPLRVDAPARPEGLSPTAPLDLRLTLWGSTFSAQRILPYRMAAPQLSRQARHYLHGVPALCFLPNGALLVMERELSVPRAYIGAKCHLRLRCIPADAMQLAERLGSRLISSSVTDSLVFSPSLLHALAPQTQVMDVAQWRTHLDVFRRSFANYEGMCLGRRLADGRQTILCVSDAQDGVGRCGVHLRDFLRVVVLDRECTD
;
A
#
# COMPACT_ATOMS: atom_id res chain seq x y z
N MET A 1 28.00 12.65 -44.77
CA MET A 1 27.73 11.47 -43.88
C MET A 1 27.20 11.89 -42.52
N ILE A 2 26.43 12.99 -42.39
CA ILE A 2 25.88 13.52 -41.12
C ILE A 2 24.34 13.70 -41.15
N GLU A 3 23.69 13.47 -42.29
CA GLU A 3 22.22 13.67 -42.41
C GLU A 3 21.35 12.43 -42.10
N SER A 4 21.93 11.25 -41.95
CA SER A 4 21.15 10.00 -41.71
C SER A 4 20.73 9.76 -40.24
N SER A 5 21.28 10.51 -39.29
CA SER A 5 21.06 10.25 -37.86
C SER A 5 19.86 11.02 -37.26
N VAL A 6 19.37 12.04 -37.92
CA VAL A 6 18.30 12.91 -37.40
C VAL A 6 16.90 12.36 -37.77
N LEU A 7 16.78 11.66 -38.91
CA LEU A 7 15.49 11.11 -39.35
C LEU A 7 15.00 9.89 -38.51
N ILE A 8 15.88 9.19 -37.82
CA ILE A 8 15.51 8.03 -37.01
C ILE A 8 14.88 8.43 -35.67
N LYS A 9 15.24 9.61 -35.11
CA LYS A 9 14.69 10.06 -33.82
C LYS A 9 13.25 10.52 -33.86
N HIS A 10 12.76 11.02 -35.00
CA HIS A 10 11.39 11.52 -35.12
C HIS A 10 10.34 10.46 -35.48
N ARG A 11 10.73 9.26 -35.89
CA ARG A 11 9.81 8.19 -36.26
C ARG A 11 9.37 7.33 -35.03
N TRP A 12 10.06 7.47 -33.88
CA TRP A 12 9.79 6.71 -32.65
C TRP A 12 8.59 7.22 -31.84
N LEU A 13 8.14 8.43 -32.08
CA LEU A 13 7.11 9.10 -31.28
C LEU A 13 5.66 8.88 -31.76
N ARG A 14 5.42 8.13 -32.84
CA ARG A 14 4.08 7.94 -33.42
C ARG A 14 3.63 6.50 -33.65
N THR A 15 4.33 5.50 -33.12
CA THR A 15 3.89 4.11 -33.27
C THR A 15 3.02 3.68 -32.09
N THR A 16 1.85 3.10 -32.38
CA THR A 16 0.95 2.52 -31.39
C THR A 16 1.62 1.36 -30.63
N ARG A 17 1.18 1.07 -29.40
CA ARG A 17 1.73 0.01 -28.52
C ARG A 17 1.81 -1.36 -29.23
N SER A 18 0.86 -1.67 -30.08
CA SER A 18 0.82 -2.89 -30.90
C SER A 18 1.99 -2.97 -31.90
N GLN A 19 2.34 -1.84 -32.54
CA GLN A 19 3.48 -1.78 -33.45
C GLN A 19 4.84 -1.87 -32.73
N ARG A 20 4.89 -1.40 -31.46
CA ARG A 20 6.10 -1.53 -30.63
C ARG A 20 6.30 -2.99 -30.16
N CYS A 21 5.23 -3.70 -29.82
CA CYS A 21 5.30 -5.14 -29.54
C CYS A 21 5.72 -5.93 -30.79
N PHE A 22 5.19 -5.60 -31.94
CA PHE A 22 5.56 -6.26 -33.20
C PHE A 22 7.02 -6.05 -33.56
N LEU A 23 7.52 -4.82 -33.44
CA LEU A 23 8.94 -4.49 -33.66
C LEU A 23 9.89 -5.10 -32.61
N LEU A 24 9.42 -5.28 -31.38
CA LEU A 24 10.17 -6.02 -30.35
C LEU A 24 10.22 -7.51 -30.65
N LEU A 25 9.11 -8.10 -31.09
CA LEU A 25 9.05 -9.50 -31.51
C LEU A 25 9.92 -9.77 -32.75
N GLU A 26 9.91 -8.88 -33.76
CA GLU A 26 10.82 -8.99 -34.90
C GLU A 26 12.30 -8.87 -34.53
N ARG A 27 12.63 -7.95 -33.60
CA ARG A 27 14.00 -7.85 -33.08
C ARG A 27 14.40 -9.06 -32.26
N MET A 28 13.49 -9.63 -31.48
CA MET A 28 13.73 -10.87 -30.74
C MET A 28 13.94 -12.05 -31.73
N ASP A 29 13.19 -12.12 -32.81
CA ASP A 29 13.35 -13.13 -33.86
C ASP A 29 14.72 -13.01 -34.56
N HIS A 30 15.18 -11.78 -34.82
CA HIS A 30 16.51 -11.53 -35.38
C HIS A 30 17.63 -11.92 -34.39
N VAL A 31 17.49 -11.62 -33.12
CA VAL A 31 18.44 -12.01 -32.06
C VAL A 31 18.43 -13.54 -31.88
N LEU A 32 17.25 -14.18 -31.88
CA LEU A 32 17.10 -15.64 -31.80
C LEU A 32 17.76 -16.36 -32.99
N ARG A 33 17.58 -15.85 -34.23
CA ARG A 33 18.25 -16.40 -35.42
C ARG A 33 19.74 -16.19 -35.38
N ALA A 34 20.24 -15.04 -34.93
CA ALA A 34 21.65 -14.79 -34.73
C ALA A 34 22.27 -15.72 -33.67
N CYS A 35 21.55 -15.94 -32.55
CA CYS A 35 21.97 -16.89 -31.52
C CYS A 35 21.95 -18.34 -32.01
N GLN A 36 20.94 -18.74 -32.80
CA GLN A 36 20.87 -20.09 -33.40
C GLN A 36 22.03 -20.33 -34.37
N THR A 37 22.48 -19.31 -35.09
CA THR A 37 23.65 -19.38 -35.99
C THR A 37 24.96 -19.49 -35.19
N LEU A 38 25.09 -18.75 -34.08
CA LEU A 38 26.24 -18.87 -33.17
C LEU A 38 26.29 -20.23 -32.45
N CYS A 39 25.13 -20.76 -32.03
CA CYS A 39 25.06 -22.06 -31.31
C CYS A 39 25.44 -23.26 -32.19
N ARG A 40 25.39 -23.15 -33.53
CA ARG A 40 25.86 -24.23 -34.44
C ARG A 40 27.37 -24.47 -34.41
N HIS A 41 28.13 -23.55 -33.84
CA HIS A 41 29.59 -23.62 -33.79
C HIS A 41 30.18 -23.77 -32.37
N LEU A 42 29.32 -23.94 -31.36
CA LEU A 42 29.74 -24.14 -29.96
C LEU A 42 29.52 -25.58 -29.48
N PRO A 43 30.43 -26.15 -28.64
CA PRO A 43 30.22 -27.47 -28.07
C PRO A 43 28.91 -27.56 -27.27
N THR A 44 28.25 -28.69 -27.36
CA THR A 44 26.89 -28.95 -26.86
C THR A 44 26.62 -28.59 -25.38
N MET A 45 27.64 -28.54 -24.53
CA MET A 45 27.53 -28.17 -23.11
C MET A 45 27.29 -26.65 -22.88
N VAL A 46 27.78 -25.80 -23.76
CA VAL A 46 27.63 -24.32 -23.63
C VAL A 46 26.27 -23.87 -24.17
N SER A 47 25.73 -24.58 -25.17
CA SER A 47 24.40 -24.29 -25.73
C SER A 47 23.27 -24.46 -24.72
N GLY A 48 23.34 -25.47 -23.85
CA GLY A 48 22.32 -25.70 -22.80
C GLY A 48 22.29 -24.61 -21.74
N MET A 49 23.45 -24.04 -21.42
CA MET A 49 23.57 -23.01 -20.39
C MET A 49 23.10 -21.62 -20.88
N VAL A 50 23.30 -21.32 -22.17
CA VAL A 50 22.84 -20.06 -22.77
C VAL A 50 21.31 -20.04 -22.93
N VAL A 51 20.69 -21.16 -23.29
CA VAL A 51 19.22 -21.26 -23.40
C VAL A 51 18.54 -21.17 -22.02
N LEU A 52 19.14 -21.71 -20.95
CA LEU A 52 18.63 -21.61 -19.59
C LEU A 52 18.72 -20.19 -19.01
N VAL A 53 19.72 -19.41 -19.38
CA VAL A 53 19.86 -18.01 -18.94
C VAL A 53 18.85 -17.08 -19.62
N PHE A 54 18.45 -17.35 -20.86
CA PHE A 54 17.42 -16.55 -21.55
C PHE A 54 15.99 -16.93 -21.19
N ALA A 55 15.73 -18.16 -20.71
CA ALA A 55 14.40 -18.59 -20.28
C ALA A 55 13.98 -18.03 -18.91
N SER A 56 14.89 -17.44 -18.13
CA SER A 56 14.61 -16.90 -16.80
C SER A 56 14.40 -15.36 -16.75
N LEU A 57 14.47 -14.68 -17.90
CA LEU A 57 14.11 -13.26 -18.02
C LEU A 57 12.64 -13.12 -18.45
N SER A 58 11.71 -13.65 -17.66
CA SER A 58 10.35 -13.17 -17.68
C SER A 58 10.38 -11.73 -17.14
N VAL A 59 10.46 -10.75 -18.03
CA VAL A 59 10.18 -9.35 -17.69
C VAL A 59 8.70 -9.31 -17.34
N GLN A 60 8.40 -9.48 -16.07
CA GLN A 60 7.07 -9.22 -15.55
C GLN A 60 6.79 -7.74 -15.86
N ALA A 61 5.81 -7.50 -16.72
CA ALA A 61 5.42 -6.12 -17.05
C ALA A 61 5.04 -5.44 -15.72
N GLN A 62 5.80 -4.45 -15.33
CA GLN A 62 5.52 -3.70 -14.12
C GLN A 62 4.31 -2.82 -14.41
N LEU A 63 3.19 -3.06 -13.72
CA LEU A 63 1.92 -2.36 -13.90
C LEU A 63 1.96 -0.93 -13.35
N ALA A 64 3.09 -0.49 -12.81
CA ALA A 64 3.27 0.86 -12.31
C ALA A 64 4.73 1.30 -12.31
N GLN A 65 4.94 2.61 -12.36
CA GLN A 65 6.24 3.25 -12.22
C GLN A 65 6.40 3.80 -10.81
N VAL A 66 7.39 3.33 -10.06
CA VAL A 66 7.75 3.86 -8.74
C VAL A 66 8.72 5.01 -8.91
N LEU A 67 8.31 6.23 -8.57
CA LEU A 67 9.15 7.42 -8.66
C LEU A 67 10.14 7.50 -7.47
N PRO A 68 11.25 8.26 -7.60
CA PRO A 68 12.17 8.49 -6.49
C PRO A 68 11.47 9.11 -5.28
N GLN A 69 11.77 8.62 -4.09
CA GLN A 69 11.26 9.21 -2.84
C GLN A 69 11.87 10.59 -2.60
N ARG A 70 11.08 11.47 -1.97
CA ARG A 70 11.45 12.83 -1.65
C ARG A 70 11.37 13.03 -0.14
N ALA A 71 12.47 13.46 0.48
CA ALA A 71 12.49 13.70 1.92
C ALA A 71 11.61 14.92 2.28
N LEU A 72 10.70 14.80 3.24
CA LEU A 72 9.79 15.86 3.66
C LEU A 72 10.54 17.07 4.24
N LYS A 73 11.72 16.84 4.81
CA LYS A 73 12.62 17.90 5.33
C LYS A 73 12.97 18.97 4.29
N GLN A 74 13.01 18.64 2.98
CA GLN A 74 13.30 19.62 1.93
C GLN A 74 12.23 20.73 1.84
N TRP A 75 11.03 20.47 2.37
CA TRP A 75 9.90 21.41 2.43
C TRP A 75 9.62 21.90 3.86
N ASN A 76 10.61 21.82 4.76
CA ASN A 76 10.51 22.22 6.16
C ASN A 76 9.43 21.50 6.97
N ILE A 77 9.06 20.30 6.56
CA ILE A 77 8.19 19.40 7.33
C ILE A 77 9.09 18.65 8.30
N PRO A 78 8.86 18.76 9.63
CA PRO A 78 9.67 18.07 10.63
C PRO A 78 9.51 16.57 10.53
N PRO A 79 10.45 15.77 11.06
CA PRO A 79 10.21 14.36 11.30
C PRO A 79 8.99 14.17 12.19
N GLY A 80 8.15 13.19 11.83
CA GLY A 80 6.96 12.81 12.56
C GLY A 80 6.75 11.31 12.44
N ASN A 81 5.61 10.86 12.86
CA ASN A 81 5.13 9.50 12.67
C ASN A 81 3.91 9.61 11.76
N TYR A 82 4.15 9.88 10.47
CA TYR A 82 3.06 10.10 9.51
C TYR A 82 2.56 8.75 8.99
N SER A 83 1.45 8.28 9.54
CA SER A 83 0.88 6.97 9.30
C SER A 83 -0.14 6.97 8.16
N GLY A 84 -1.01 7.98 8.06
CA GLY A 84 -2.08 8.02 7.04
C GLY A 84 -2.13 9.32 6.25
N ILE A 85 -2.66 9.27 5.02
CA ILE A 85 -2.86 10.43 4.14
C ILE A 85 -4.13 10.29 3.30
N THR A 86 -4.92 11.39 3.15
CA THR A 86 -6.11 11.42 2.30
C THR A 86 -6.24 12.74 1.55
N PRO A 87 -6.76 12.76 0.30
CA PRO A 87 -7.00 14.01 -0.42
C PRO A 87 -8.24 14.75 0.13
N LEU A 88 -8.08 16.05 0.37
CA LEU A 88 -9.18 16.97 0.73
C LEU A 88 -9.76 17.70 -0.50
N GLY A 89 -9.14 17.53 -1.67
CA GLY A 89 -9.46 18.26 -2.89
C GLY A 89 -8.54 19.44 -3.16
N ASN A 90 -8.47 19.89 -4.42
CA ASN A 90 -7.68 21.05 -4.86
C ASN A 90 -6.18 21.00 -4.49
N GLY A 91 -5.61 19.80 -4.42
CA GLY A 91 -4.21 19.59 -4.04
C GLY A 91 -3.94 19.68 -2.53
N HIS A 92 -4.99 19.79 -1.71
CA HIS A 92 -4.91 19.72 -0.25
C HIS A 92 -5.03 18.27 0.20
N TYR A 93 -4.30 17.92 1.25
CA TYR A 93 -4.27 16.60 1.85
C TYR A 93 -4.31 16.72 3.37
N ALA A 94 -5.04 15.82 4.01
CA ALA A 94 -4.94 15.59 5.44
C ALA A 94 -3.97 14.45 5.70
N VAL A 95 -3.13 14.60 6.73
CA VAL A 95 -2.13 13.60 7.14
C VAL A 95 -2.22 13.40 8.64
N VAL A 96 -2.36 12.18 9.10
CA VAL A 96 -2.33 11.84 10.52
C VAL A 96 -0.93 11.40 10.95
N SER A 97 -0.72 11.50 12.24
CA SER A 97 0.46 11.00 12.93
C SER A 97 -0.02 10.27 14.20
N ASP A 98 0.44 9.04 14.40
CA ASP A 98 0.15 8.20 15.56
C ASP A 98 0.59 8.85 16.88
N LYS A 99 1.60 9.73 16.83
CA LYS A 99 2.16 10.45 17.98
C LYS A 99 1.85 11.94 18.00
N ALA A 100 0.80 12.36 17.32
CA ALA A 100 0.34 13.73 17.41
C ALA A 100 -0.02 14.08 18.87
N PRO A 101 0.25 15.32 19.36
CA PRO A 101 0.01 15.70 20.76
C PRO A 101 -1.47 15.66 21.17
N ARG A 102 -2.35 15.60 20.21
CA ARG A 102 -3.81 15.47 20.35
C ARG A 102 -4.41 14.97 19.04
N LEU A 103 -5.63 14.47 19.11
CA LEU A 103 -6.38 14.04 17.94
C LEU A 103 -6.53 15.17 16.93
N GLY A 104 -6.22 14.90 15.67
CA GLY A 104 -6.28 15.84 14.56
C GLY A 104 -5.45 15.40 13.38
N TYR A 105 -5.23 16.30 12.45
CA TYR A 105 -4.45 16.04 11.25
C TYR A 105 -3.61 17.24 10.85
N PHE A 106 -2.50 17.00 10.16
CA PHE A 106 -1.74 18.03 9.47
C PHE A 106 -2.37 18.27 8.10
N GLU A 107 -2.55 19.52 7.73
CA GLU A 107 -2.98 19.88 6.39
C GLU A 107 -1.78 20.25 5.55
N TRP A 108 -1.61 19.57 4.41
CA TRP A 108 -0.56 19.86 3.43
C TRP A 108 -1.18 20.20 2.08
N LYS A 109 -0.58 21.17 1.37
CA LYS A 109 -0.83 21.38 -0.05
C LYS A 109 0.30 20.72 -0.84
N ILE A 110 -0.02 19.72 -1.67
CA ILE A 110 0.95 18.97 -2.46
C ILE A 110 0.77 19.31 -3.92
N GLU A 111 1.82 19.83 -4.52
CA GLU A 111 1.85 20.18 -5.94
C GLU A 111 2.59 19.09 -6.73
N GLN A 112 1.85 18.38 -7.58
CA GLN A 112 2.39 17.36 -8.48
C GLN A 112 2.45 17.88 -9.91
N ASP A 113 3.50 17.50 -10.63
CA ASP A 113 3.59 17.69 -12.07
C ASP A 113 2.50 16.89 -12.80
N SER A 114 1.78 17.55 -13.70
CA SER A 114 0.65 16.93 -14.38
C SER A 114 1.03 15.91 -15.46
N LEU A 115 2.27 15.87 -15.88
CA LEU A 115 2.76 14.95 -16.92
C LEU A 115 3.49 13.75 -16.31
N THR A 116 4.31 14.00 -15.29
CA THR A 116 5.19 13.00 -14.70
C THR A 116 4.70 12.45 -13.37
N GLY A 117 3.81 13.17 -12.68
CA GLY A 117 3.37 12.85 -11.32
C GLY A 117 4.37 13.21 -10.23
N GLN A 118 5.56 13.72 -10.56
CA GLN A 118 6.56 14.09 -9.56
C GLN A 118 6.04 15.18 -8.62
N VAL A 119 6.33 15.05 -7.33
CA VAL A 119 6.04 16.10 -6.36
C VAL A 119 7.01 17.26 -6.58
N LYS A 120 6.49 18.44 -6.90
CA LYS A 120 7.24 19.69 -7.04
C LYS A 120 7.44 20.36 -5.70
N GLN A 121 6.36 20.44 -4.92
CA GLN A 121 6.35 21.15 -3.64
C GLN A 121 5.34 20.52 -2.69
N VAL A 122 5.66 20.58 -1.38
CA VAL A 122 4.73 20.34 -0.29
C VAL A 122 4.75 21.57 0.61
N ILE A 123 3.60 22.19 0.83
CA ILE A 123 3.43 23.37 1.68
C ILE A 123 2.67 22.93 2.92
N PRO A 124 3.29 22.90 4.11
CA PRO A 124 2.58 22.63 5.35
C PRO A 124 1.66 23.81 5.71
N LEU A 125 0.37 23.54 5.94
CA LEU A 125 -0.66 24.52 6.27
C LEU A 125 -1.05 24.48 7.76
N GLY A 126 -0.35 23.66 8.54
CA GLY A 126 -0.49 23.55 9.99
C GLY A 126 -1.35 22.38 10.44
N PHE A 127 -1.48 22.26 11.76
CA PHE A 127 -2.25 21.21 12.41
C PHE A 127 -3.71 21.64 12.60
N ARG A 128 -4.64 20.71 12.33
CA ARG A 128 -6.08 20.90 12.47
C ARG A 128 -6.60 19.98 13.58
N PRO A 129 -6.82 20.48 14.79
CA PRO A 129 -7.31 19.68 15.89
C PRO A 129 -8.76 19.24 15.66
N LEU A 130 -9.07 18.03 16.10
CA LEU A 130 -10.41 17.51 16.24
C LEU A 130 -10.80 17.47 17.72
N GLN A 131 -12.10 17.39 18.01
CA GLN A 131 -12.54 17.28 19.39
C GLN A 131 -12.59 15.79 19.77
N SER A 132 -11.71 15.42 20.70
CA SER A 132 -11.84 14.12 21.37
C SER A 132 -13.05 14.14 22.31
N PRO A 133 -13.81 13.04 22.43
CA PRO A 133 -14.76 12.88 23.52
C PRO A 133 -14.07 13.16 24.85
N ALA A 134 -14.74 13.79 25.80
CA ALA A 134 -14.19 14.27 27.07
C ALA A 134 -13.58 13.21 28.00
N THR A 135 -13.46 11.98 27.57
CA THR A 135 -12.91 10.83 28.31
C THR A 135 -11.38 10.74 28.32
N GLY A 136 -10.69 11.70 27.69
CA GLY A 136 -9.27 12.04 27.92
C GLY A 136 -8.27 10.91 28.15
N GLY A 137 -8.38 9.78 27.47
CA GLY A 137 -7.39 8.72 27.51
C GLY A 137 -6.30 8.89 26.45
N VAL A 138 -5.08 8.47 26.75
CA VAL A 138 -3.94 8.44 25.81
C VAL A 138 -4.27 7.62 24.54
N ALA A 139 -5.22 6.70 24.61
CA ALA A 139 -5.66 5.84 23.51
C ALA A 139 -6.39 6.57 22.36
N ASP A 140 -6.83 7.83 22.56
CA ASP A 140 -7.56 8.58 21.51
C ASP A 140 -6.65 9.24 20.48
N HIS A 141 -5.33 9.12 20.59
CA HIS A 141 -4.36 9.84 19.77
C HIS A 141 -3.55 8.95 18.81
N ASP A 142 -3.78 7.65 18.85
CA ASP A 142 -3.07 6.64 18.05
C ASP A 142 -3.76 6.48 16.68
N ALA A 143 -3.72 7.56 15.89
CA ALA A 143 -4.39 7.63 14.58
C ALA A 143 -3.46 7.11 13.49
N GLU A 144 -3.82 6.01 12.86
CA GLU A 144 -2.99 5.31 11.88
C GLU A 144 -3.39 5.64 10.44
N ASP A 145 -4.68 5.72 10.13
CA ASP A 145 -5.12 6.09 8.79
C ASP A 145 -6.34 7.00 8.83
N LEU A 146 -6.61 7.66 7.69
CA LEU A 146 -7.75 8.55 7.57
C LEU A 146 -8.31 8.59 6.15
N ILE A 147 -9.62 8.80 6.06
CA ILE A 147 -10.34 9.02 4.78
C ILE A 147 -11.23 10.25 4.88
N PHE A 148 -11.19 11.10 3.87
CA PHE A 148 -12.10 12.22 3.73
C PHE A 148 -13.28 11.86 2.84
N ASP A 149 -14.47 11.80 3.43
CA ASP A 149 -15.75 11.73 2.71
C ASP A 149 -16.13 13.14 2.25
N ALA A 150 -15.86 13.42 0.98
CA ALA A 150 -16.11 14.74 0.40
C ALA A 150 -17.62 15.05 0.28
N GLN A 151 -18.48 14.04 0.15
CA GLN A 151 -19.92 14.21 0.02
C GLN A 151 -20.52 14.74 1.33
N HIS A 152 -20.15 14.16 2.46
CA HIS A 152 -20.70 14.49 3.78
C HIS A 152 -19.81 15.44 4.60
N LYS A 153 -18.62 15.80 4.07
CA LYS A 153 -17.62 16.63 4.77
C LYS A 153 -17.16 16.00 6.09
N LEU A 154 -17.01 14.69 6.08
CA LEU A 154 -16.57 13.91 7.23
C LEU A 154 -15.14 13.44 7.03
N LEU A 155 -14.37 13.48 8.10
CA LEU A 155 -13.05 12.85 8.17
C LEU A 155 -13.18 11.60 9.04
N TRP A 156 -12.95 10.44 8.45
CA TRP A 156 -12.93 9.17 9.13
C TRP A 156 -11.49 8.85 9.54
N ILE A 157 -11.30 8.37 10.74
CA ILE A 157 -10.00 8.05 11.31
C ILE A 157 -10.02 6.62 11.83
N ALA A 158 -9.03 5.83 11.42
CA ALA A 158 -8.67 4.57 12.03
C ALA A 158 -7.76 4.85 13.23
N ASN A 159 -8.11 4.30 14.38
CA ASN A 159 -7.35 4.46 15.60
C ASN A 159 -6.98 3.09 16.16
N GLU A 160 -5.66 2.84 16.29
CA GLU A 160 -5.15 1.58 16.79
C GLU A 160 -5.29 1.46 18.30
N GLY A 161 -5.06 2.52 19.04
CA GLY A 161 -5.03 2.51 20.49
C GLY A 161 -6.33 2.05 21.16
N ASN A 162 -7.48 2.38 20.55
CA ASN A 162 -8.81 1.99 21.03
C ASN A 162 -9.60 1.12 20.02
N GLN A 163 -8.99 0.70 18.93
CA GLN A 163 -9.57 -0.15 17.88
C GLN A 163 -10.90 0.42 17.37
N THR A 164 -10.92 1.70 16.96
CA THR A 164 -12.12 2.38 16.44
C THR A 164 -11.92 2.96 15.06
N LEU A 165 -13.01 3.01 14.30
CA LEU A 165 -13.12 3.69 13.00
C LEU A 165 -14.19 4.78 13.16
N THR A 166 -13.74 6.03 13.34
CA THR A 166 -14.59 7.13 13.84
C THR A 166 -14.67 8.29 12.87
N ALA A 167 -15.88 8.84 12.67
CA ALA A 167 -16.15 9.99 11.81
C ALA A 167 -16.19 11.30 12.59
N TYR A 168 -15.55 12.33 12.04
CA TYR A 168 -15.53 13.69 12.55
C TYR A 168 -16.02 14.67 11.50
N ASN A 169 -16.88 15.59 11.88
CA ASN A 169 -17.27 16.69 11.01
C ASN A 169 -16.15 17.70 10.90
N THR A 170 -15.70 18.01 9.67
CA THR A 170 -14.56 18.88 9.44
C THR A 170 -14.79 20.34 9.82
N ALA A 171 -16.04 20.82 9.86
CA ALA A 171 -16.39 22.17 10.25
C ALA A 171 -16.53 22.30 11.78
N THR A 172 -17.33 21.45 12.41
CA THR A 172 -17.58 21.50 13.87
C THR A 172 -16.47 20.85 14.68
N LYS A 173 -15.62 20.02 14.04
CA LYS A 173 -14.54 19.24 14.66
C LYS A 173 -15.05 18.13 15.61
N GLN A 174 -16.34 17.91 15.69
CA GLN A 174 -16.95 16.97 16.62
C GLN A 174 -17.05 15.56 16.00
N LYS A 175 -16.98 14.55 16.85
CA LYS A 175 -17.36 13.17 16.52
C LYS A 175 -18.84 13.12 16.15
N VAL A 176 -19.16 12.49 15.01
CA VAL A 176 -20.52 12.38 14.50
C VAL A 176 -20.96 10.94 14.22
N GLY A 177 -20.04 9.99 14.25
CA GLY A 177 -20.35 8.58 13.99
C GLY A 177 -19.15 7.67 14.17
N ALA A 178 -19.40 6.38 14.06
CA ALA A 178 -18.36 5.33 14.02
C ALA A 178 -18.88 4.14 13.24
N LEU A 179 -17.97 3.31 12.71
CA LEU A 179 -18.32 1.98 12.21
C LEU A 179 -18.50 1.03 13.40
N ASP A 180 -19.45 0.12 13.31
CA ASP A 180 -19.59 -0.96 14.27
C ASP A 180 -18.45 -1.96 14.13
N ILE A 181 -17.64 -2.07 15.14
CA ILE A 181 -16.49 -3.00 15.14
C ILE A 181 -16.98 -4.39 15.53
N PRO A 182 -16.87 -5.38 14.62
CA PRO A 182 -17.28 -6.74 14.95
C PRO A 182 -16.36 -7.34 16.03
N PRO A 183 -16.87 -8.27 16.89
CA PRO A 183 -16.11 -8.84 18.01
C PRO A 183 -14.76 -9.44 17.62
N TYR A 184 -14.65 -10.01 16.42
CA TYR A 184 -13.38 -10.59 15.95
C TYR A 184 -12.29 -9.54 15.61
N LEU A 185 -12.63 -8.24 15.56
CA LEU A 185 -11.70 -7.12 15.40
C LEU A 185 -11.54 -6.28 16.67
N SER A 186 -12.05 -6.76 17.80
CA SER A 186 -11.86 -6.08 19.08
C SER A 186 -10.40 -6.08 19.52
N SER A 187 -10.05 -5.22 20.48
CA SER A 187 -8.72 -5.13 21.06
C SER A 187 -8.18 -6.48 21.60
N ASP A 188 -9.07 -7.37 22.06
CA ASP A 188 -8.69 -8.70 22.55
C ASP A 188 -8.33 -9.67 21.42
N SER A 189 -8.80 -9.38 20.20
CA SER A 189 -8.62 -10.24 19.03
C SER A 189 -7.37 -9.88 18.20
N VAL A 190 -6.85 -8.66 18.34
CA VAL A 190 -5.64 -8.20 17.67
C VAL A 190 -4.42 -8.34 18.56
N PHE A 191 -3.24 -8.46 17.98
CA PHE A 191 -1.99 -8.32 18.73
C PHE A 191 -1.76 -6.83 19.04
N THR A 192 -1.11 -6.55 20.16
CA THR A 192 -0.76 -5.18 20.56
C THR A 192 0.10 -4.50 19.50
N ASN A 193 -0.23 -3.28 19.10
CA ASN A 193 0.39 -2.52 18.01
C ASN A 193 0.40 -3.27 16.67
N LEU A 194 -0.67 -4.02 16.36
CA LEU A 194 -0.89 -4.70 15.07
C LEU A 194 -2.40 -4.70 14.77
N GLY A 195 -3.09 -3.66 15.21
CA GLY A 195 -4.53 -3.46 15.06
C GLY A 195 -4.94 -2.76 13.78
N PHE A 196 -5.85 -1.78 13.87
CA PHE A 196 -6.29 -1.00 12.72
C PHE A 196 -5.20 -0.04 12.24
N GLU A 197 -4.58 -0.36 11.11
CA GLU A 197 -3.59 0.45 10.44
C GLU A 197 -4.14 1.09 9.15
N ALA A 198 -5.09 0.45 8.50
CA ALA A 198 -5.54 0.82 7.17
C ALA A 198 -7.04 1.11 7.13
N LEU A 199 -7.42 2.13 6.38
CA LEU A 199 -8.82 2.46 6.10
C LEU A 199 -8.97 2.88 4.64
N ALA A 200 -10.00 2.35 3.95
CA ALA A 200 -10.34 2.73 2.58
C ALA A 200 -11.85 2.92 2.41
N TYR A 201 -12.23 3.77 1.47
CA TYR A 201 -13.63 4.01 1.13
C TYR A 201 -13.84 3.95 -0.37
N ASP A 202 -14.75 3.08 -0.82
CA ASP A 202 -15.18 3.01 -2.20
C ASP A 202 -16.38 3.94 -2.43
N VAL A 203 -16.16 4.99 -3.19
CA VAL A 203 -17.20 5.96 -3.52
C VAL A 203 -18.27 5.39 -4.46
N LEU A 204 -17.96 4.33 -5.23
CA LEU A 204 -18.90 3.71 -6.16
C LEU A 204 -19.94 2.87 -5.41
N THR A 205 -19.48 2.01 -4.51
CA THR A 205 -20.33 1.09 -3.75
C THR A 205 -20.73 1.64 -2.38
N ARG A 206 -20.11 2.75 -1.95
CA ARG A 206 -20.26 3.35 -0.61
C ARG A 206 -19.90 2.38 0.51
N GLN A 207 -18.84 1.62 0.29
CA GLN A 207 -18.34 0.63 1.24
C GLN A 207 -17.02 1.11 1.86
N TRP A 208 -16.88 0.84 3.14
CA TRP A 208 -15.64 0.99 3.88
C TRP A 208 -14.89 -0.35 3.88
N CYS A 209 -13.58 -0.29 3.86
CA CYS A 209 -12.72 -1.46 4.01
C CYS A 209 -11.62 -1.14 5.01
N SER A 210 -11.39 -2.05 5.95
CA SER A 210 -10.28 -1.98 6.90
C SER A 210 -9.78 -3.38 7.24
N THR A 211 -8.61 -3.46 7.83
CA THR A 211 -8.00 -4.70 8.31
C THR A 211 -7.09 -4.42 9.50
N SER A 212 -6.79 -5.45 10.28
CA SER A 212 -5.63 -5.42 11.19
C SER A 212 -4.33 -5.47 10.39
N GLU A 213 -3.27 -4.86 10.88
CA GLU A 213 -1.98 -4.87 10.22
C GLU A 213 -1.46 -6.30 9.99
N SER A 214 -1.63 -7.18 10.96
CA SER A 214 -1.23 -8.58 10.89
C SER A 214 -2.43 -9.51 11.14
N PRO A 215 -2.28 -10.84 10.93
CA PRO A 215 -3.34 -11.80 11.25
C PRO A 215 -3.84 -11.68 12.68
N LEU A 216 -5.15 -11.88 12.87
CA LEU A 216 -5.75 -11.89 14.18
C LEU A 216 -5.18 -13.02 15.05
N ARG A 217 -5.30 -12.92 16.36
CA ARG A 217 -4.84 -13.97 17.32
C ARG A 217 -5.45 -15.33 17.02
N VAL A 218 -6.70 -15.37 16.57
CA VAL A 218 -7.41 -16.60 16.19
C VAL A 218 -6.90 -17.21 14.90
N ASP A 219 -6.39 -16.39 13.99
CA ASP A 219 -5.90 -16.82 12.66
C ASP A 219 -4.40 -17.17 12.66
N ALA A 220 -3.68 -16.72 13.68
CA ALA A 220 -2.27 -17.00 13.84
C ALA A 220 -2.06 -17.86 15.09
N PRO A 221 -1.55 -19.11 14.98
CA PRO A 221 -1.34 -20.00 16.13
C PRO A 221 -0.26 -19.51 17.10
N ALA A 222 0.57 -18.55 16.66
CA ALA A 222 1.60 -17.92 17.45
C ALA A 222 1.68 -16.42 17.09
N ARG A 223 2.38 -15.63 17.91
CA ARG A 223 2.68 -14.24 17.59
C ARG A 223 3.36 -14.13 16.24
N PRO A 224 3.16 -13.02 15.49
CA PRO A 224 3.81 -12.81 14.19
C PRO A 224 5.33 -13.05 14.22
N GLU A 225 6.00 -12.74 15.32
CA GLU A 225 7.44 -12.97 15.48
C GLU A 225 7.80 -14.48 15.51
N GLY A 226 6.86 -15.33 15.87
CA GLY A 226 7.04 -16.79 15.89
C GLY A 226 6.65 -17.51 14.60
N LEU A 227 6.05 -16.81 13.63
CA LEU A 227 5.65 -17.42 12.37
C LEU A 227 6.87 -17.81 11.52
N SER A 228 6.75 -18.94 10.79
CA SER A 228 7.79 -19.35 9.84
C SER A 228 8.00 -18.29 8.77
N PRO A 229 9.23 -17.99 8.35
CA PRO A 229 9.50 -17.08 7.23
C PRO A 229 8.80 -17.43 5.92
N THR A 230 8.46 -18.71 5.76
CA THR A 230 7.82 -19.24 4.54
C THR A 230 6.31 -19.40 4.67
N ALA A 231 5.75 -19.25 5.88
CA ALA A 231 4.30 -19.37 6.07
C ALA A 231 3.60 -18.14 5.48
N PRO A 232 2.56 -18.34 4.66
CA PRO A 232 1.72 -17.22 4.21
C PRO A 232 0.93 -16.66 5.40
N LEU A 233 0.67 -15.35 5.36
CA LEU A 233 -0.18 -14.66 6.31
C LEU A 233 -1.51 -14.36 5.64
N ASP A 234 -2.61 -14.79 6.26
CA ASP A 234 -3.97 -14.55 5.78
C ASP A 234 -4.67 -13.51 6.66
N LEU A 235 -5.25 -12.49 6.02
CA LEU A 235 -5.92 -11.38 6.67
C LEU A 235 -7.41 -11.37 6.33
N ARG A 236 -8.19 -10.72 7.20
CA ARG A 236 -9.62 -10.45 7.03
C ARG A 236 -9.80 -9.00 6.62
N LEU A 237 -9.89 -8.72 5.32
CA LEU A 237 -10.32 -7.39 4.90
C LEU A 237 -11.83 -7.30 5.18
N THR A 238 -12.19 -6.48 6.16
CA THR A 238 -13.59 -6.32 6.59
C THR A 238 -14.23 -5.19 5.83
N LEU A 239 -15.44 -5.42 5.32
CA LEU A 239 -16.22 -4.47 4.54
C LEU A 239 -17.47 -4.05 5.34
N TRP A 240 -17.64 -2.73 5.46
CA TRP A 240 -18.84 -2.11 6.05
C TRP A 240 -19.67 -1.44 4.95
N GLY A 241 -20.97 -1.59 5.03
CA GLY A 241 -21.89 -0.91 4.12
C GLY A 241 -22.36 0.45 4.65
N SER A 242 -23.35 1.02 3.97
CA SER A 242 -23.95 2.31 4.31
C SER A 242 -24.64 2.36 5.67
N THR A 243 -24.93 1.23 6.28
CA THR A 243 -25.48 1.11 7.64
C THR A 243 -24.41 1.13 8.73
N PHE A 244 -23.13 1.25 8.35
CA PHE A 244 -21.97 1.24 9.25
C PHE A 244 -21.74 -0.07 10.01
N SER A 245 -22.52 -1.11 9.72
CA SER A 245 -22.32 -2.46 10.25
C SER A 245 -21.43 -3.27 9.35
N ALA A 246 -20.56 -4.11 9.92
CA ALA A 246 -19.72 -5.04 9.16
C ALA A 246 -20.61 -6.04 8.41
N GLN A 247 -20.46 -6.09 7.08
CA GLN A 247 -21.31 -6.91 6.22
C GLN A 247 -20.62 -8.11 5.65
N ARG A 248 -19.31 -8.01 5.44
CA ARG A 248 -18.54 -9.02 4.69
C ARG A 248 -17.09 -9.06 5.12
N ILE A 249 -16.48 -10.21 4.89
CA ILE A 249 -15.04 -10.42 5.01
C ILE A 249 -14.53 -10.85 3.64
N LEU A 250 -13.52 -10.15 3.14
CA LEU A 250 -12.75 -10.54 1.98
C LEU A 250 -11.47 -11.23 2.48
N PRO A 251 -11.31 -12.54 2.25
CA PRO A 251 -10.08 -13.25 2.60
C PRO A 251 -8.92 -12.77 1.74
N TYR A 252 -7.80 -12.44 2.38
CA TYR A 252 -6.62 -11.93 1.69
C TYR A 252 -5.36 -12.67 2.11
N ARG A 253 -4.61 -13.18 1.13
CA ARG A 253 -3.30 -13.80 1.35
C ARG A 253 -2.19 -12.86 0.99
N MET A 254 -1.38 -12.50 1.98
CA MET A 254 -0.18 -11.70 1.76
C MET A 254 0.86 -12.48 0.95
N ALA A 255 1.69 -11.75 0.22
CA ALA A 255 2.84 -12.33 -0.46
C ALA A 255 3.82 -12.96 0.53
N ALA A 256 4.56 -13.97 0.09
CA ALA A 256 5.57 -14.60 0.93
C ALA A 256 6.65 -13.59 1.36
N PRO A 257 7.13 -13.66 2.61
CA PRO A 257 8.17 -12.78 3.12
C PRO A 257 9.50 -12.99 2.39
N GLN A 258 10.28 -11.93 2.23
CA GLN A 258 11.57 -11.93 1.51
C GLN A 258 12.74 -11.43 2.35
N LEU A 259 12.47 -10.79 3.50
CA LEU A 259 13.52 -10.30 4.39
C LEU A 259 13.83 -11.32 5.50
N SER A 260 15.04 -11.21 6.06
CA SER A 260 15.44 -12.04 7.19
C SER A 260 14.69 -11.62 8.45
N ARG A 261 14.16 -12.59 9.19
CA ARG A 261 13.55 -12.42 10.50
C ARG A 261 14.55 -12.34 11.66
N GLN A 262 15.82 -12.58 11.42
CA GLN A 262 16.88 -12.48 12.43
C GLN A 262 17.20 -11.02 12.80
N ALA A 263 16.19 -10.16 12.81
CA ALA A 263 16.27 -8.78 13.22
C ALA A 263 15.69 -8.61 14.63
N ARG A 264 16.08 -7.53 15.30
CA ARG A 264 15.50 -7.19 16.60
C ARG A 264 14.00 -6.87 16.50
N HIS A 265 13.62 -6.16 15.43
CA HIS A 265 12.25 -5.87 15.10
C HIS A 265 11.98 -6.37 13.67
N TYR A 266 11.04 -7.27 13.57
CA TYR A 266 10.54 -7.78 12.30
C TYR A 266 9.03 -7.60 12.26
N LEU A 267 8.53 -7.08 11.16
CA LEU A 267 7.11 -6.88 10.93
C LEU A 267 6.79 -7.21 9.48
N HIS A 268 5.68 -7.88 9.25
CA HIS A 268 5.12 -8.13 7.93
C HIS A 268 3.62 -7.95 8.03
N GLY A 269 3.08 -6.89 7.40
CA GLY A 269 1.72 -6.47 7.58
C GLY A 269 1.17 -5.64 6.42
N VAL A 270 -0.09 -5.22 6.56
CA VAL A 270 -0.81 -4.34 5.64
C VAL A 270 -1.06 -3.00 6.33
N PRO A 271 -0.21 -1.99 6.13
CA PRO A 271 -0.36 -0.68 6.75
C PRO A 271 -1.35 0.24 6.02
N ALA A 272 -1.66 0.00 4.74
CA ALA A 272 -2.54 0.91 3.99
C ALA A 272 -3.39 0.20 2.95
N LEU A 273 -4.59 0.72 2.73
CA LEU A 273 -5.56 0.35 1.71
C LEU A 273 -5.98 1.57 0.91
N CYS A 274 -6.29 1.41 -0.38
CA CYS A 274 -6.81 2.52 -1.20
C CYS A 274 -7.69 1.99 -2.33
N PHE A 275 -8.96 2.38 -2.38
CA PHE A 275 -9.81 2.10 -3.54
C PHE A 275 -9.40 2.97 -4.73
N LEU A 276 -9.35 2.35 -5.88
CA LEU A 276 -9.20 3.02 -7.16
C LEU A 276 -10.56 3.49 -7.69
N PRO A 277 -10.59 4.48 -8.59
CA PRO A 277 -11.84 5.01 -9.15
C PRO A 277 -12.71 3.98 -9.87
N ASN A 278 -12.15 2.85 -10.30
CA ASN A 278 -12.88 1.73 -10.93
C ASN A 278 -13.39 0.67 -9.93
N GLY A 279 -13.21 0.88 -8.62
CA GLY A 279 -13.65 -0.06 -7.57
C GLY A 279 -12.63 -1.17 -7.24
N ALA A 280 -11.47 -1.18 -7.88
CA ALA A 280 -10.38 -2.08 -7.48
C ALA A 280 -9.74 -1.61 -6.16
N LEU A 281 -9.26 -2.55 -5.34
CA LEU A 281 -8.64 -2.24 -4.06
C LEU A 281 -7.12 -2.43 -4.15
N LEU A 282 -6.37 -1.36 -3.94
CA LEU A 282 -4.93 -1.44 -3.71
C LEU A 282 -4.65 -1.80 -2.25
N VAL A 283 -3.72 -2.73 -2.06
CA VAL A 283 -3.22 -3.19 -0.77
C VAL A 283 -1.72 -2.92 -0.74
N MET A 284 -1.26 -2.13 0.22
CA MET A 284 0.16 -1.98 0.51
C MET A 284 0.57 -3.05 1.51
N GLU A 285 1.51 -3.90 1.13
CA GLU A 285 2.17 -4.83 2.05
C GLU A 285 3.53 -4.27 2.43
N ARG A 286 3.83 -4.29 3.72
CA ARG A 286 5.09 -3.83 4.28
C ARG A 286 5.81 -4.98 4.97
N GLU A 287 7.05 -5.21 4.62
CA GLU A 287 7.94 -6.13 5.33
C GLU A 287 9.13 -5.34 5.88
N LEU A 288 9.26 -5.27 7.19
CA LEU A 288 10.25 -4.49 7.92
C LEU A 288 11.21 -5.42 8.65
N SER A 289 12.50 -5.15 8.55
CA SER A 289 13.56 -5.87 9.26
C SER A 289 14.59 -4.88 9.79
N VAL A 290 14.58 -4.66 11.12
CA VAL A 290 15.43 -3.66 11.78
C VAL A 290 16.40 -4.33 12.73
N PRO A 291 17.72 -4.32 12.44
CA PRO A 291 18.74 -4.80 13.35
C PRO A 291 18.87 -3.96 14.62
N ARG A 292 19.52 -4.52 15.66
CA ARG A 292 19.71 -3.84 16.95
C ARG A 292 20.35 -2.46 16.86
N ALA A 293 21.26 -2.25 15.90
CA ALA A 293 21.99 -0.98 15.67
C ALA A 293 21.35 -0.10 14.61
N TYR A 294 20.17 -0.43 14.07
CA TYR A 294 19.50 0.20 12.95
C TYR A 294 20.25 0.15 11.60
N ILE A 295 21.59 0.19 11.61
CA ILE A 295 22.38 0.06 10.38
C ILE A 295 22.10 -1.31 9.74
N GLY A 296 21.71 -1.30 8.46
CA GLY A 296 21.25 -2.48 7.75
C GLY A 296 19.74 -2.71 7.85
N ALA A 297 18.97 -1.78 8.46
CA ALA A 297 17.51 -1.82 8.43
C ALA A 297 17.00 -1.81 6.98
N LYS A 298 16.00 -2.62 6.71
CA LYS A 298 15.39 -2.79 5.40
C LYS A 298 13.88 -2.73 5.54
N CYS A 299 13.24 -2.07 4.58
CA CYS A 299 11.81 -2.14 4.40
C CYS A 299 11.52 -2.54 2.95
N HIS A 300 10.74 -3.58 2.75
CA HIS A 300 10.28 -4.04 1.45
C HIS A 300 8.78 -3.77 1.34
N LEU A 301 8.41 -2.97 0.37
CA LEU A 301 7.04 -2.59 0.08
C LEU A 301 6.58 -3.30 -1.19
N ARG A 302 5.36 -3.82 -1.16
CA ARG A 302 4.65 -4.33 -2.33
C ARG A 302 3.32 -3.62 -2.42
N LEU A 303 3.00 -3.16 -3.60
CA LEU A 303 1.67 -2.66 -3.93
C LEU A 303 0.97 -3.73 -4.75
N ARG A 304 -0.13 -4.22 -4.24
CA ARG A 304 -0.93 -5.27 -4.86
C ARG A 304 -2.34 -4.76 -5.12
N CYS A 305 -3.00 -5.31 -6.13
CA CYS A 305 -4.34 -4.89 -6.54
C CYS A 305 -5.28 -6.08 -6.53
N ILE A 306 -6.42 -5.93 -5.88
CA ILE A 306 -7.58 -6.80 -6.02
C ILE A 306 -8.49 -6.15 -7.05
N PRO A 307 -8.67 -6.71 -8.26
CA PRO A 307 -9.53 -6.13 -9.30
C PRO A 307 -10.99 -6.03 -8.84
N ALA A 308 -11.72 -5.08 -9.42
CA ALA A 308 -13.12 -4.83 -9.03
C ALA A 308 -14.05 -6.05 -9.20
N ASP A 309 -13.85 -6.84 -10.25
CA ASP A 309 -14.59 -8.08 -10.48
C ASP A 309 -14.22 -9.18 -9.46
N ALA A 310 -12.93 -9.26 -9.06
CA ALA A 310 -12.49 -10.16 -8.01
C ALA A 310 -13.03 -9.73 -6.64
N MET A 311 -13.14 -8.43 -6.36
CA MET A 311 -13.83 -7.91 -5.17
C MET A 311 -15.29 -8.41 -5.12
N GLN A 312 -16.04 -8.28 -6.21
CA GLN A 312 -17.42 -8.75 -6.30
C GLN A 312 -17.55 -10.27 -6.16
N LEU A 313 -16.63 -11.04 -6.70
CA LEU A 313 -16.62 -12.49 -6.58
C LEU A 313 -16.33 -12.92 -5.13
N ALA A 314 -15.30 -12.37 -4.53
CA ALA A 314 -14.92 -12.65 -3.16
C ALA A 314 -16.00 -12.21 -2.16
N GLU A 315 -16.68 -11.08 -2.43
CA GLU A 315 -17.86 -10.66 -1.69
C GLU A 315 -19.01 -11.69 -1.76
N ARG A 316 -19.27 -12.28 -2.93
CA ARG A 316 -20.29 -13.36 -3.08
C ARG A 316 -19.89 -14.63 -2.36
N LEU A 317 -18.63 -14.97 -2.35
CA LEU A 317 -18.11 -16.11 -1.59
C LEU A 317 -18.20 -15.84 -0.08
N GLY A 318 -17.80 -14.66 0.37
CA GLY A 318 -17.90 -14.23 1.78
C GLY A 318 -19.34 -14.16 2.29
N SER A 319 -20.31 -13.69 1.48
CA SER A 319 -21.72 -13.64 1.87
C SER A 319 -22.39 -15.00 2.04
N ARG A 320 -21.96 -16.02 1.30
CA ARG A 320 -22.42 -17.41 1.51
C ARG A 320 -21.98 -17.97 2.87
N LEU A 321 -20.90 -17.47 3.43
CA LEU A 321 -20.36 -17.89 4.72
C LEU A 321 -21.05 -17.20 5.90
N ILE A 322 -21.65 -16.03 5.66
CA ILE A 322 -22.43 -15.27 6.64
C ILE A 322 -23.89 -15.78 6.70
N SER A 323 -24.41 -16.31 5.60
CA SER A 323 -25.85 -16.70 5.47
C SER A 323 -26.21 -18.05 6.08
N SER A 324 -25.25 -18.85 6.54
CA SER A 324 -25.57 -20.10 7.23
C SER A 324 -25.84 -19.87 8.71
N SER A 325 -27.11 -19.53 9.02
CA SER A 325 -27.82 -19.58 10.30
C SER A 325 -27.32 -18.74 11.49
N VAL A 326 -28.06 -17.67 11.73
CA VAL A 326 -28.70 -17.29 12.98
C VAL A 326 -27.87 -17.45 14.27
N THR A 327 -27.73 -16.28 14.94
CA THR A 327 -27.33 -16.11 16.34
C THR A 327 -25.90 -16.50 16.69
N ASP A 328 -25.16 -15.48 17.05
CA ASP A 328 -23.85 -15.49 17.66
C ASP A 328 -22.66 -15.80 16.75
N SER A 329 -21.96 -14.70 16.51
CA SER A 329 -20.63 -14.64 15.92
C SER A 329 -20.54 -15.03 14.44
N LEU A 330 -20.30 -14.05 13.63
CA LEU A 330 -19.60 -14.14 12.33
C LEU A 330 -18.20 -14.76 12.54
N VAL A 331 -18.14 -15.99 13.07
CA VAL A 331 -16.91 -16.70 13.27
C VAL A 331 -16.54 -17.40 11.97
N PHE A 332 -15.95 -16.66 11.12
CA PHE A 332 -15.18 -17.21 10.02
C PHE A 332 -14.05 -18.04 10.62
N SER A 333 -14.10 -19.35 10.49
CA SER A 333 -13.06 -20.19 11.10
C SER A 333 -11.70 -19.92 10.44
N PRO A 334 -10.59 -20.02 11.19
CA PRO A 334 -9.24 -19.86 10.64
C PRO A 334 -8.96 -20.80 9.46
N SER A 335 -9.44 -22.04 9.54
CA SER A 335 -9.30 -23.04 8.47
C SER A 335 -10.01 -22.61 7.18
N LEU A 336 -11.16 -21.96 7.29
CA LEU A 336 -11.91 -21.45 6.15
C LEU A 336 -11.24 -20.22 5.54
N LEU A 337 -10.71 -19.30 6.37
CA LEU A 337 -9.90 -18.18 5.93
C LEU A 337 -8.70 -18.70 5.10
N HIS A 338 -7.96 -19.65 5.66
CA HIS A 338 -6.80 -20.24 5.00
C HIS A 338 -7.13 -20.93 3.67
N ALA A 339 -8.29 -21.57 3.57
CA ALA A 339 -8.74 -22.21 2.34
C ALA A 339 -9.21 -21.20 1.26
N LEU A 340 -9.79 -20.07 1.66
CA LEU A 340 -10.36 -19.09 0.74
C LEU A 340 -9.39 -17.97 0.35
N ALA A 341 -8.47 -17.57 1.21
CA ALA A 341 -7.54 -16.46 0.95
C ALA A 341 -6.73 -16.65 -0.36
N PRO A 342 -6.27 -17.86 -0.75
CA PRO A 342 -5.61 -18.08 -2.03
C PRO A 342 -6.52 -17.93 -3.25
N GLN A 343 -7.85 -17.96 -3.06
CA GLN A 343 -8.83 -17.86 -4.15
C GLN A 343 -9.14 -16.40 -4.52
N THR A 344 -8.80 -15.46 -3.66
CA THR A 344 -8.88 -14.04 -3.98
C THR A 344 -7.81 -13.73 -5.02
N GLN A 345 -8.25 -13.29 -6.20
CA GLN A 345 -7.34 -12.88 -7.26
C GLN A 345 -6.64 -11.58 -6.87
N VAL A 346 -5.32 -11.58 -6.89
CA VAL A 346 -4.48 -10.44 -6.53
C VAL A 346 -3.37 -10.28 -7.56
N MET A 347 -3.21 -9.07 -8.09
CA MET A 347 -2.15 -8.73 -9.03
C MET A 347 -1.03 -7.98 -8.34
N ASP A 348 0.22 -8.29 -8.65
CA ASP A 348 1.37 -7.50 -8.23
C ASP A 348 1.49 -6.27 -9.12
N VAL A 349 1.42 -5.07 -8.52
CA VAL A 349 1.43 -3.79 -9.23
C VAL A 349 2.83 -3.18 -9.23
N ALA A 350 3.43 -3.07 -8.06
CA ALA A 350 4.77 -2.51 -7.88
C ALA A 350 5.43 -3.07 -6.63
N GLN A 351 6.76 -3.02 -6.60
CA GLN A 351 7.53 -3.29 -5.40
C GLN A 351 8.77 -2.39 -5.34
N TRP A 352 9.19 -2.05 -4.14
CA TRP A 352 10.43 -1.32 -3.91
C TRP A 352 11.02 -1.64 -2.55
N ARG A 353 12.29 -1.33 -2.39
CA ARG A 353 13.00 -1.49 -1.12
C ARG A 353 13.61 -0.18 -0.68
N THR A 354 13.60 0.04 0.62
CA THR A 354 14.33 1.10 1.27
C THR A 354 15.30 0.48 2.28
N HIS A 355 16.43 1.13 2.52
CA HIS A 355 17.42 0.61 3.43
C HIS A 355 18.22 1.72 4.11
N LEU A 356 18.70 1.44 5.30
CA LEU A 356 19.61 2.30 6.03
C LEU A 356 21.02 1.76 5.89
N ASP A 357 21.81 2.42 5.08
CA ASP A 357 23.26 2.17 5.00
C ASP A 357 24.05 3.35 5.60
N VAL A 358 25.35 3.17 5.74
CA VAL A 358 26.24 4.18 6.33
C VAL A 358 26.28 5.47 5.49
N PHE A 359 26.08 5.36 4.18
CA PHE A 359 26.20 6.47 3.23
C PHE A 359 24.84 7.04 2.81
N ARG A 360 23.83 6.19 2.68
CA ARG A 360 22.49 6.55 2.17
C ARG A 360 21.44 6.43 3.26
N ARG A 361 20.92 7.54 3.73
CA ARG A 361 19.81 7.59 4.68
C ARG A 361 18.49 7.51 3.92
N SER A 362 18.28 6.41 3.20
CA SER A 362 17.12 6.21 2.33
C SER A 362 16.08 5.23 2.91
N PHE A 363 16.27 4.78 4.15
CA PHE A 363 15.30 3.95 4.84
C PHE A 363 14.01 4.74 5.05
N ALA A 364 12.89 4.16 4.66
CA ALA A 364 11.56 4.71 4.81
C ALA A 364 10.60 3.55 5.11
N ASN A 365 9.89 3.68 6.22
CA ASN A 365 8.83 2.82 6.66
C ASN A 365 7.51 3.43 6.14
N TYR A 366 7.03 3.00 4.96
CA TYR A 366 5.80 3.55 4.39
C TYR A 366 4.58 2.93 5.07
N GLU A 367 3.65 3.79 5.49
CA GLU A 367 2.45 3.40 6.22
C GLU A 367 1.18 3.96 5.58
N GLY A 368 1.16 5.21 5.13
CA GLY A 368 -0.02 5.81 4.52
C GLY A 368 -0.01 5.79 3.00
N MET A 369 -1.19 5.66 2.40
CA MET A 369 -1.39 5.62 0.95
C MET A 369 -2.71 6.27 0.54
N CYS A 370 -2.70 7.13 -0.48
CA CYS A 370 -3.95 7.67 -1.06
C CYS A 370 -3.84 7.95 -2.56
N LEU A 371 -4.97 8.25 -3.17
CA LEU A 371 -5.00 8.78 -4.54
C LEU A 371 -4.29 10.14 -4.60
N GLY A 372 -3.33 10.25 -5.50
CA GLY A 372 -2.73 11.52 -5.88
C GLY A 372 -3.39 12.10 -7.14
N ARG A 373 -2.72 13.05 -7.78
CA ARG A 373 -3.21 13.69 -9.00
C ARG A 373 -3.34 12.69 -10.14
N ARG A 374 -4.46 12.74 -10.89
CA ARG A 374 -4.56 12.09 -12.19
C ARG A 374 -3.73 12.87 -13.21
N LEU A 375 -2.91 12.17 -14.00
CA LEU A 375 -2.03 12.76 -14.99
C LEU A 375 -2.78 13.18 -16.24
N ALA A 376 -2.18 14.06 -17.05
CA ALA A 376 -2.76 14.53 -18.31
C ALA A 376 -3.00 13.40 -19.33
N ASP A 377 -2.26 12.31 -19.26
CA ASP A 377 -2.44 11.12 -20.08
C ASP A 377 -3.49 10.13 -19.50
N GLY A 378 -4.13 10.47 -18.39
CA GLY A 378 -5.18 9.70 -17.74
C GLY A 378 -4.69 8.68 -16.71
N ARG A 379 -3.39 8.46 -16.55
CA ARG A 379 -2.85 7.56 -15.51
C ARG A 379 -3.12 8.12 -14.12
N GLN A 380 -3.38 7.24 -13.17
CA GLN A 380 -3.58 7.60 -11.77
C GLN A 380 -2.25 7.56 -11.02
N THR A 381 -2.01 8.53 -10.13
CA THR A 381 -0.89 8.47 -9.19
C THR A 381 -1.38 8.07 -7.80
N ILE A 382 -0.50 7.39 -7.07
CA ILE A 382 -0.66 7.07 -5.65
C ILE A 382 0.41 7.82 -4.89
N LEU A 383 0.02 8.53 -3.83
CA LEU A 383 0.93 9.13 -2.86
C LEU A 383 1.11 8.18 -1.69
N CYS A 384 2.36 8.00 -1.26
CA CYS A 384 2.70 7.20 -0.07
C CYS A 384 3.54 8.04 0.88
N VAL A 385 3.18 8.08 2.16
CA VAL A 385 3.94 8.72 3.23
C VAL A 385 4.62 7.68 4.11
N SER A 386 5.73 8.06 4.75
CA SER A 386 6.47 7.17 5.65
C SER A 386 6.51 7.70 7.06
N ASP A 387 6.61 6.78 8.02
CA ASP A 387 6.91 7.03 9.42
C ASP A 387 8.42 7.04 9.67
N ALA A 388 8.93 8.08 10.29
CA ALA A 388 10.33 8.25 10.67
C ALA A 388 10.58 8.02 12.16
N GLN A 389 9.63 7.51 12.93
CA GLN A 389 9.76 7.30 14.37
C GLN A 389 10.25 8.57 15.09
N ASP A 390 9.60 9.73 14.86
CA ASP A 390 10.00 11.08 15.33
C ASP A 390 11.43 11.47 14.96
N GLY A 391 12.01 10.87 13.95
CA GLY A 391 13.41 11.05 13.60
C GLY A 391 14.39 10.41 14.58
N VAL A 392 13.91 9.67 15.58
CA VAL A 392 14.71 9.08 16.64
C VAL A 392 15.18 7.69 16.24
N GLY A 393 16.39 7.59 15.72
CA GLY A 393 17.12 6.35 15.65
C GLY A 393 18.02 6.16 16.87
N ARG A 394 18.29 4.92 17.29
CA ARG A 394 19.30 4.61 18.30
C ARG A 394 20.71 4.82 17.70
N CYS A 395 21.70 5.08 18.56
CA CYS A 395 23.11 5.23 18.17
C CYS A 395 23.39 6.41 17.22
N GLY A 396 22.71 7.54 17.37
CA GLY A 396 22.95 8.75 16.56
C GLY A 396 22.46 8.70 15.11
N VAL A 397 21.67 7.67 14.78
CA VAL A 397 20.97 7.60 13.49
C VAL A 397 19.71 8.42 13.56
N HIS A 398 19.57 9.40 12.67
CA HIS A 398 18.33 10.15 12.50
C HIS A 398 17.57 9.63 11.28
N LEU A 399 16.37 9.11 11.50
CA LEU A 399 15.45 8.71 10.45
C LEU A 399 14.81 9.96 9.80
N ARG A 400 14.22 9.79 8.64
CA ARG A 400 13.58 10.86 7.87
C ARG A 400 12.27 10.35 7.30
N ASP A 401 11.28 11.22 7.27
CA ASP A 401 10.05 10.98 6.52
C ASP A 401 10.23 11.27 5.05
N PHE A 402 9.55 10.49 4.25
CA PHE A 402 9.56 10.60 2.81
C PHE A 402 8.13 10.59 2.27
N LEU A 403 7.98 11.29 1.15
CA LEU A 403 6.85 11.17 0.26
C LEU A 403 7.31 10.45 -1.01
N ARG A 404 6.53 9.48 -1.47
CA ARG A 404 6.77 8.74 -2.71
C ARG A 404 5.53 8.76 -3.58
N VAL A 405 5.74 8.72 -4.89
CA VAL A 405 4.68 8.59 -5.88
C VAL A 405 4.85 7.29 -6.62
N VAL A 406 3.76 6.58 -6.79
CA VAL A 406 3.63 5.46 -7.73
C VAL A 406 2.66 5.88 -8.82
N VAL A 407 3.07 5.78 -10.09
CA VAL A 407 2.24 6.08 -11.26
C VAL A 407 1.71 4.76 -11.78
N LEU A 408 0.41 4.54 -11.67
CA LEU A 408 -0.25 3.31 -12.13
C LEU A 408 -0.39 3.32 -13.65
N ASP A 409 -0.19 2.18 -14.30
CA ASP A 409 -0.58 1.98 -15.69
C ASP A 409 -2.11 1.92 -15.81
N ARG A 410 -2.65 2.22 -16.99
CA ARG A 410 -4.10 2.25 -17.23
C ARG A 410 -4.77 0.89 -16.97
N GLU A 411 -4.06 -0.20 -17.18
CA GLU A 411 -4.57 -1.56 -16.92
C GLU A 411 -5.00 -1.80 -15.46
N CYS A 412 -4.53 -0.96 -14.52
CA CYS A 412 -4.99 -1.01 -13.13
C CYS A 412 -6.22 -0.12 -12.87
N THR A 413 -6.53 0.82 -13.77
CA THR A 413 -7.52 1.89 -13.53
C THR A 413 -8.70 1.87 -14.49
N ASP A 414 -8.61 1.15 -15.56
CA ASP A 414 -9.65 0.91 -16.57
C ASP A 414 -10.29 -0.46 -16.32
#